data_966f39ffa813d567294f7b938fed0d58
#
_entry.id   966f39ffa813d567294f7b938fed0d58
#
_cell.length_a   1.000
_cell.length_b   1.000
_cell.length_c   1.000
_cell.angle_alpha   90.00
_cell.angle_beta   90.00
_cell.angle_gamma   90.00
#
_symmetry.space_group_name_H-M   'P 1'
#
loop_
_entity.id
_entity.type
_entity.pdbx_description
1 polymer ?
#
loop_
_entity_poly.entity_id
_entity_poly.type
_entity_poly.pdbx_seq_one_letter_code
_entity_poly.pdbx_strand_id
1 'polypeptide(L)'
;MKLIDITRNLSEAPVYPGSFKTEVTRVNKISDGYDSNFSHIRTNTHAGTHVDATCHFVDGGPSVEQMPLELYYGPCRVLTFPEKSILKKEDLEGKLDGIKKIAIHGNGFTYMDAAAAQYLIDCGITTILTDAWSVAP
;
A
#
# COMPACT_ATOMS: atom_id res chain seq x y z
N MET A 1 1.74 -23.85 -7.31
CA MET A 1 1.37 -22.50 -6.88
C MET A 1 2.13 -21.51 -7.76
N LYS A 2 1.47 -20.47 -8.31
CA LYS A 2 2.11 -19.40 -9.09
C LYS A 2 2.30 -18.20 -8.17
N LEU A 3 3.54 -17.70 -8.07
CA LEU A 3 3.84 -16.44 -7.40
C LEU A 3 3.85 -15.33 -8.45
N ILE A 4 3.24 -14.21 -8.11
CA ILE A 4 3.22 -13.00 -8.94
C ILE A 4 3.70 -11.85 -8.04
N ASP A 5 4.81 -11.23 -8.40
CA ASP A 5 5.29 -10.03 -7.74
C ASP A 5 4.47 -8.83 -8.26
N ILE A 6 3.80 -8.15 -7.33
CA ILE A 6 3.02 -6.94 -7.60
C ILE A 6 3.63 -5.71 -6.93
N THR A 7 4.85 -5.82 -6.41
CA THR A 7 5.54 -4.69 -5.78
C THR A 7 6.13 -3.74 -6.81
N ARG A 8 6.23 -2.48 -6.46
CA ARG A 8 6.98 -1.47 -7.23
C ARG A 8 8.41 -1.41 -6.72
N ASN A 9 9.37 -1.43 -7.64
CA ASN A 9 10.77 -1.21 -7.31
C ASN A 9 10.92 0.14 -6.60
N LEU A 10 11.51 0.12 -5.41
CA LEU A 10 11.63 1.29 -4.55
C LEU A 10 12.38 2.46 -5.23
N SER A 11 13.44 2.16 -6.00
CA SER A 11 14.24 3.18 -6.68
C SER A 11 13.60 3.75 -7.96
N GLU A 12 12.57 3.07 -8.50
CA GLU A 12 11.88 3.42 -9.75
C GLU A 12 10.44 3.89 -9.50
N ALA A 13 9.96 3.76 -8.27
CA ALA A 13 8.61 4.15 -7.91
C ALA A 13 8.34 5.63 -8.21
N PRO A 14 7.15 5.96 -8.70
CA PRO A 14 6.74 7.35 -8.83
C PRO A 14 6.85 8.08 -7.48
N VAL A 15 7.19 9.36 -7.56
CA VAL A 15 7.35 10.20 -6.35
C VAL A 15 6.05 10.92 -6.10
N TYR A 16 5.53 10.80 -4.87
CA TYR A 16 4.36 11.57 -4.45
C TYR A 16 4.64 13.08 -4.57
N PRO A 17 3.71 13.90 -5.08
CA PRO A 17 3.88 15.34 -5.21
C PRO A 17 4.33 16.00 -3.90
N GLY A 18 5.42 16.77 -3.93
CA GLY A 18 6.01 17.41 -2.75
C GLY A 18 6.98 16.54 -1.94
N SER A 19 7.17 15.27 -2.31
CA SER A 19 8.14 14.37 -1.68
C SER A 19 9.47 14.31 -2.46
N PHE A 20 10.41 13.46 -2.02
CA PHE A 20 11.70 13.26 -2.68
C PHE A 20 11.85 11.82 -3.18
N LYS A 21 12.65 11.65 -4.23
CA LYS A 21 12.95 10.34 -4.80
C LYS A 21 13.84 9.52 -3.86
N THR A 22 13.61 8.21 -3.81
CA THR A 22 14.52 7.28 -3.14
C THR A 22 15.91 7.33 -3.76
N GLU A 23 16.91 7.48 -2.93
CA GLU A 23 18.32 7.49 -3.28
C GLU A 23 19.00 6.23 -2.75
N VAL A 24 19.71 5.52 -3.62
CA VAL A 24 20.54 4.37 -3.24
C VAL A 24 21.99 4.70 -3.57
N THR A 25 22.80 4.93 -2.54
CA THR A 25 24.22 5.26 -2.69
C THR A 25 25.08 4.07 -2.35
N ARG A 26 25.80 3.54 -3.32
CA ARG A 26 26.78 2.48 -3.10
C ARG A 26 28.00 3.04 -2.37
N VAL A 27 28.18 2.62 -1.11
CA VAL A 27 29.25 3.11 -0.23
C VAL A 27 30.52 2.25 -0.41
N ASN A 28 30.37 0.91 -0.35
CA ASN A 28 31.46 -0.03 -0.58
C ASN A 28 31.20 -0.81 -1.85
N LYS A 29 32.25 -1.15 -2.58
CA LYS A 29 32.20 -2.01 -3.76
C LYS A 29 33.31 -3.04 -3.71
N ILE A 30 33.01 -4.27 -4.02
CA ILE A 30 34.00 -5.35 -4.18
C ILE A 30 35.00 -4.97 -5.28
N SER A 31 34.54 -4.31 -6.35
CA SER A 31 35.39 -3.80 -7.43
C SER A 31 36.46 -2.81 -6.96
N ASP A 32 36.23 -2.14 -5.84
CA ASP A 32 37.13 -1.11 -5.27
C ASP A 32 37.99 -1.70 -4.13
N GLY A 33 37.98 -3.06 -3.94
CA GLY A 33 38.78 -3.77 -2.97
C GLY A 33 38.12 -3.97 -1.59
N TYR A 34 36.84 -3.69 -1.45
CA TYR A 34 36.08 -4.00 -0.20
C TYR A 34 35.64 -5.47 -0.17
N ASP A 35 35.46 -6.01 1.03
CA ASP A 35 34.98 -7.39 1.24
C ASP A 35 33.53 -7.60 0.80
N SER A 36 32.73 -6.54 0.72
CA SER A 36 31.30 -6.60 0.37
C SER A 36 30.82 -5.36 -0.35
N ASN A 37 29.72 -5.52 -1.08
CA ASN A 37 28.95 -4.40 -1.60
C ASN A 37 27.99 -3.89 -0.53
N PHE A 38 28.08 -2.60 -0.18
CA PHE A 38 27.24 -1.98 0.82
C PHE A 38 26.65 -0.67 0.27
N SER A 39 25.37 -0.42 0.59
CA SER A 39 24.68 0.79 0.15
C SER A 39 23.93 1.44 1.30
N HIS A 40 23.85 2.76 1.27
CA HIS A 40 22.89 3.54 2.04
C HIS A 40 21.61 3.74 1.21
N ILE A 41 20.47 3.74 1.88
CA ILE A 41 19.18 4.06 1.29
C ILE A 41 18.61 5.28 2.05
N ARG A 42 18.30 6.33 1.31
CA ARG A 42 17.53 7.47 1.79
C ARG A 42 16.17 7.45 1.10
N THR A 43 15.11 7.26 1.87
CA THR A 43 13.75 7.13 1.35
C THR A 43 12.74 7.77 2.30
N ASN A 44 11.53 8.01 1.83
CA ASN A 44 10.39 8.33 2.69
C ASN A 44 9.56 7.06 2.94
N THR A 45 8.71 7.09 3.96
CA THR A 45 7.87 5.93 4.35
C THR A 45 6.80 5.57 3.34
N HIS A 46 6.45 6.48 2.42
CA HIS A 46 5.43 6.30 1.39
C HIS A 46 6.02 6.06 0.00
N ALA A 47 7.28 5.59 -0.09
CA ALA A 47 7.90 5.27 -1.36
C ALA A 47 7.59 3.85 -1.82
N GLY A 48 7.23 3.68 -3.09
CA GLY A 48 6.96 2.37 -3.68
C GLY A 48 5.76 1.65 -3.06
N THR A 49 5.82 0.32 -3.01
CA THR A 49 4.81 -0.48 -2.32
C THR A 49 5.12 -0.48 -0.83
N HIS A 50 4.22 0.06 -0.03
CA HIS A 50 4.40 0.27 1.40
C HIS A 50 3.11 0.03 2.19
N VAL A 51 3.18 0.17 3.48
CA VAL A 51 2.05 0.06 4.42
C VAL A 51 1.92 1.37 5.18
N ASP A 52 0.69 1.87 5.27
CA ASP A 52 0.33 2.95 6.18
C ASP A 52 -0.16 2.36 7.49
N ALA A 53 0.54 2.68 8.58
CA ALA A 53 0.10 2.34 9.92
C ALA A 53 -0.90 3.38 10.45
N THR A 54 -1.62 3.05 11.52
CA THR A 54 -2.63 3.93 12.11
C THR A 54 -2.05 5.28 12.52
N CYS A 55 -0.81 5.33 13.00
CA CYS A 55 -0.12 6.57 13.38
C CYS A 55 0.06 7.56 12.22
N HIS A 56 -0.11 7.13 10.97
CA HIS A 56 -0.03 8.04 9.83
C HIS A 56 -1.16 9.08 9.82
N PHE A 57 -2.36 8.70 10.27
CA PHE A 57 -3.53 9.60 10.30
C PHE A 57 -4.07 9.88 11.71
N VAL A 58 -3.65 9.10 12.72
CA VAL A 58 -4.15 9.21 14.09
C VAL A 58 -2.98 9.46 15.02
N ASP A 59 -2.94 10.65 15.62
CA ASP A 59 -1.91 11.00 16.59
C ASP A 59 -1.96 10.03 17.79
N GLY A 60 -0.79 9.51 18.20
CA GLY A 60 -0.69 8.46 19.20
C GLY A 60 -1.17 7.06 18.77
N GLY A 61 -1.57 6.89 17.51
CA GLY A 61 -1.92 5.57 16.97
C GLY A 61 -0.71 4.63 16.85
N PRO A 62 -0.92 3.31 16.77
CA PRO A 62 0.16 2.34 16.65
C PRO A 62 0.93 2.52 15.34
N SER A 63 2.26 2.41 15.45
CA SER A 63 3.18 2.32 14.30
C SER A 63 3.22 0.89 13.74
N VAL A 64 3.82 0.70 12.56
CA VAL A 64 3.74 -0.57 11.81
C VAL A 64 4.25 -1.77 12.61
N GLU A 65 5.30 -1.61 13.42
CA GLU A 65 5.87 -2.68 14.26
C GLU A 65 4.98 -3.06 15.45
N GLN A 66 3.98 -2.25 15.78
CA GLN A 66 3.01 -2.50 16.84
C GLN A 66 1.72 -3.13 16.30
N MET A 67 1.55 -3.18 15.00
CA MET A 67 0.34 -3.72 14.39
C MET A 67 0.42 -5.25 14.21
N PRO A 68 -0.69 -5.99 14.40
CA PRO A 68 -0.71 -7.44 14.23
C PRO A 68 -0.33 -7.87 12.81
N LEU A 69 0.53 -8.89 12.68
CA LEU A 69 0.98 -9.41 11.37
C LEU A 69 -0.16 -9.97 10.53
N GLU A 70 -1.25 -10.41 11.16
CA GLU A 70 -2.46 -10.91 10.51
C GLU A 70 -3.11 -9.88 9.58
N LEU A 71 -2.84 -8.59 9.78
CA LEU A 71 -3.30 -7.54 8.89
C LEU A 71 -2.60 -7.60 7.52
N TYR A 72 -1.36 -8.08 7.49
CA TYR A 72 -0.50 -8.04 6.29
C TYR A 72 -0.44 -9.36 5.53
N TYR A 73 -1.02 -10.42 6.08
CA TYR A 73 -0.97 -11.76 5.48
C TYR A 73 -2.36 -12.41 5.45
N GLY A 74 -2.62 -13.21 4.42
CA GLY A 74 -3.80 -14.05 4.32
C GLY A 74 -4.61 -13.83 3.03
N PRO A 75 -5.77 -14.47 2.91
CA PRO A 75 -6.64 -14.34 1.75
C PRO A 75 -7.06 -12.90 1.50
N CYS A 76 -6.97 -12.47 0.25
CA CYS A 76 -7.36 -11.15 -0.20
C CYS A 76 -8.21 -11.27 -1.47
N ARG A 77 -9.26 -10.47 -1.57
CA ARG A 77 -10.09 -10.38 -2.79
C ARG A 77 -9.72 -9.16 -3.59
N VAL A 78 -9.41 -9.35 -4.87
CA VAL A 78 -9.18 -8.24 -5.80
C VAL A 78 -10.54 -7.78 -6.34
N LEU A 79 -10.80 -6.49 -6.23
CA LEU A 79 -11.97 -5.80 -6.77
C LEU A 79 -11.48 -4.80 -7.84
N THR A 80 -11.99 -4.92 -9.05
CA THR A 80 -11.52 -4.13 -10.20
C THR A 80 -12.55 -3.09 -10.61
N PHE A 81 -12.11 -1.82 -10.68
CA PHE A 81 -12.93 -0.65 -10.99
C PHE A 81 -12.21 0.31 -11.95
N PRO A 82 -11.87 -0.11 -13.18
CA PRO A 82 -10.98 0.66 -14.07
C PRO A 82 -11.55 2.00 -14.53
N GLU A 83 -12.88 2.13 -14.51
CA GLU A 83 -13.58 3.34 -14.99
C GLU A 83 -14.11 4.23 -13.86
N LYS A 84 -13.86 3.85 -12.59
CA LYS A 84 -14.37 4.60 -11.45
C LYS A 84 -13.29 5.44 -10.79
N SER A 85 -13.55 6.71 -10.62
CA SER A 85 -12.71 7.61 -9.81
C SER A 85 -13.08 7.60 -8.33
N ILE A 86 -14.36 7.44 -7.99
CA ILE A 86 -14.85 7.38 -6.60
C ILE A 86 -15.74 6.15 -6.43
N LEU A 87 -15.36 5.27 -5.51
CA LEU A 87 -16.19 4.16 -5.06
C LEU A 87 -17.18 4.65 -4.01
N LYS A 88 -18.42 4.19 -4.17
CA LYS A 88 -19.51 4.35 -3.23
C LYS A 88 -19.87 3.02 -2.60
N LYS A 89 -20.67 3.06 -1.54
CA LYS A 89 -21.16 1.86 -0.86
C LYS A 89 -21.76 0.85 -1.84
N GLU A 90 -22.58 1.30 -2.79
CA GLU A 90 -23.30 0.45 -3.75
C GLU A 90 -22.36 -0.32 -4.68
N ASP A 91 -21.15 0.19 -4.91
CA ASP A 91 -20.13 -0.48 -5.72
C ASP A 91 -19.53 -1.70 -5.01
N LEU A 92 -19.63 -1.75 -3.68
CA LEU A 92 -19.04 -2.77 -2.80
C LEU A 92 -20.08 -3.80 -2.32
N GLU A 93 -21.37 -3.48 -2.38
CA GLU A 93 -22.44 -4.37 -1.94
C GLU A 93 -22.40 -5.73 -2.65
N GLY A 94 -22.57 -6.80 -1.86
CA GLY A 94 -22.53 -8.19 -2.33
C GLY A 94 -21.15 -8.71 -2.75
N LYS A 95 -20.07 -7.93 -2.57
CA LYS A 95 -18.72 -8.32 -2.97
C LYS A 95 -17.78 -8.66 -1.83
N LEU A 96 -18.23 -8.52 -0.58
CA LEU A 96 -17.36 -8.59 0.60
C LEU A 96 -17.54 -9.84 1.46
N ASP A 97 -18.46 -10.73 1.10
CA ASP A 97 -18.82 -11.90 1.91
C ASP A 97 -17.63 -12.81 2.20
N GLY A 98 -17.42 -13.11 3.49
CA GLY A 98 -16.42 -14.06 3.97
C GLY A 98 -14.96 -13.59 3.84
N ILE A 99 -14.70 -12.31 3.55
CA ILE A 99 -13.35 -11.77 3.44
C ILE A 99 -13.08 -10.69 4.46
N LYS A 100 -11.79 -10.48 4.77
CA LYS A 100 -11.32 -9.42 5.66
C LYS A 100 -10.31 -8.47 4.98
N LYS A 101 -9.82 -8.83 3.81
CA LYS A 101 -8.83 -8.05 3.08
C LYS A 101 -9.25 -7.89 1.63
N ILE A 102 -9.13 -6.69 1.11
CA ILE A 102 -9.43 -6.36 -0.29
C ILE A 102 -8.26 -5.64 -0.93
N ALA A 103 -8.11 -5.85 -2.23
CA ALA A 103 -7.24 -5.06 -3.07
C ALA A 103 -8.09 -4.36 -4.13
N ILE A 104 -8.02 -3.04 -4.18
CA ILE A 104 -8.73 -2.21 -5.16
C ILE A 104 -7.78 -1.98 -6.33
N HIS A 105 -8.18 -2.43 -7.50
CA HIS A 105 -7.48 -2.17 -8.75
C HIS A 105 -8.29 -1.18 -9.59
N GLY A 106 -7.81 0.05 -9.68
CA GLY A 106 -8.50 1.17 -10.29
C GLY A 106 -7.64 1.97 -11.27
N ASN A 107 -6.59 1.37 -11.85
CA ASN A 107 -5.63 2.04 -12.74
C ASN A 107 -4.93 3.26 -12.10
N GLY A 108 -4.74 3.24 -10.78
CA GLY A 108 -3.96 4.23 -10.05
C GLY A 108 -4.72 5.47 -9.61
N PHE A 109 -6.04 5.55 -9.81
CA PHE A 109 -6.83 6.76 -9.48
C PHE A 109 -8.24 6.49 -8.94
N THR A 110 -8.50 5.27 -8.47
CA THR A 110 -9.77 4.95 -7.82
C THR A 110 -9.66 5.17 -6.31
N TYR A 111 -10.45 6.08 -5.80
CA TYR A 111 -10.57 6.44 -4.38
C TYR A 111 -11.92 5.97 -3.83
N MET A 112 -12.19 6.18 -2.55
CA MET A 112 -13.50 5.90 -1.96
C MET A 112 -14.03 7.09 -1.19
N ASP A 113 -15.36 7.22 -1.11
CA ASP A 113 -16.01 8.19 -0.23
C ASP A 113 -16.15 7.66 1.19
N ALA A 114 -16.55 8.53 2.12
CA ALA A 114 -16.71 8.19 3.53
C ALA A 114 -17.77 7.10 3.76
N ALA A 115 -18.82 7.04 2.94
CA ALA A 115 -19.88 6.04 3.06
C ALA A 115 -19.38 4.64 2.64
N ALA A 116 -18.54 4.56 1.61
CA ALA A 116 -17.87 3.34 1.20
C ALA A 116 -16.89 2.85 2.28
N ALA A 117 -16.09 3.77 2.83
CA ALA A 117 -15.14 3.45 3.91
C ALA A 117 -15.88 2.91 5.15
N GLN A 118 -16.96 3.56 5.58
CA GLN A 118 -17.78 3.09 6.70
C GLN A 118 -18.38 1.71 6.42
N TYR A 119 -18.88 1.48 5.21
CA TYR A 119 -19.43 0.18 4.83
C TYR A 119 -18.38 -0.94 4.90
N LEU A 120 -17.13 -0.67 4.51
CA LEU A 120 -16.04 -1.65 4.67
C LEU A 120 -15.80 -2.00 6.14
N ILE A 121 -15.82 -1.01 7.03
CA ILE A 121 -15.69 -1.21 8.48
C ILE A 121 -16.86 -2.09 9.01
N ASP A 122 -18.08 -1.75 8.64
CA ASP A 122 -19.30 -2.47 9.06
C ASP A 122 -19.29 -3.94 8.58
N CYS A 123 -18.69 -4.21 7.42
CA CYS A 123 -18.47 -5.54 6.88
C CYS A 123 -17.27 -6.28 7.51
N GLY A 124 -16.52 -5.65 8.40
CA GLY A 124 -15.37 -6.25 9.09
C GLY A 124 -14.12 -6.37 8.24
N ILE A 125 -13.98 -5.54 7.20
CA ILE A 125 -12.73 -5.43 6.43
C ILE A 125 -11.66 -4.80 7.32
N THR A 126 -10.50 -5.44 7.41
CA THR A 126 -9.38 -5.03 8.26
C THR A 126 -8.20 -4.47 7.48
N THR A 127 -8.14 -4.76 6.19
CA THR A 127 -7.01 -4.33 5.35
C THR A 127 -7.48 -4.00 3.95
N ILE A 128 -7.02 -2.86 3.46
CA ILE A 128 -7.27 -2.37 2.10
C ILE A 128 -5.91 -2.17 1.42
N LEU A 129 -5.77 -2.74 0.23
CA LEU A 129 -4.69 -2.44 -0.70
C LEU A 129 -5.25 -1.60 -1.84
N THR A 130 -4.47 -0.66 -2.34
CA THR A 130 -4.87 0.15 -3.51
C THR A 130 -3.67 0.34 -4.43
N ASP A 131 -3.91 0.50 -5.71
CA ASP A 131 -2.93 0.94 -6.70
C ASP A 131 -2.92 2.46 -6.90
N ALA A 132 -3.81 3.19 -6.21
CA ALA A 132 -3.85 4.65 -6.18
C ALA A 132 -2.85 5.24 -5.16
N TRP A 133 -2.65 6.56 -5.22
CA TRP A 133 -1.80 7.29 -4.26
C TRP A 133 -2.35 7.30 -2.83
N SER A 134 -3.65 7.15 -2.67
CA SER A 134 -4.36 7.16 -1.40
C SER A 134 -5.63 6.34 -1.53
N VAL A 135 -6.28 5.99 -0.42
CA VAL A 135 -7.61 5.37 -0.39
C VAL A 135 -8.73 6.40 -0.49
N ALA A 136 -8.44 7.67 -0.17
CA ALA A 136 -9.36 8.80 -0.26
C ALA A 136 -8.75 9.92 -1.11
N PRO A 137 -9.59 10.79 -1.75
CA PRO A 137 -9.12 11.92 -2.54
C PRO A 137 -8.42 12.98 -1.70
#